data_17b267102e8e2824b5c101b373674628
#
_entry.id   17b267102e8e2824b5c101b373674628
#
_cell.length_a   1.000
_cell.length_b   1.000
_cell.length_c   1.000
_cell.angle_alpha   90.00
_cell.angle_beta   90.00
_cell.angle_gamma   90.00
#
_symmetry.space_group_name_H-M   'P 1'
#
loop_
_entity.id
_entity.type
_entity.pdbx_description
1 polymer ?
#
loop_
_entity_poly.entity_id
_entity_poly.type
_entity_poly.pdbx_seq_one_letter_code
_entity_poly.pdbx_strand_id
1 'polypeptide(L)'
;ATVIAIFQITIGLTKILEQIINKLHFQRIFSKMNLKDCHNFYDFRKLAKKKLPSPIFHYIDGAADDEITYQRNTSAFDDVDLVPNVLRGVEDVDLSTTIFGKKLDLPFYLAPTALQRLFHYDGERAVGKAAKKFNTMFGVSALATVSVEEISSIIDTPKMFQFYFHKDRGLNDSCLERAKAAKFDVMALTVDTITGGNRERDLRTGFTSPPKLTLSSLFSFA
;
A
#
# COMPACT_ATOMS: atom_id res chain seq x y z
N ALA A 1 26.88 60.22 -5.21
CA ALA A 1 26.42 59.59 -3.95
C ALA A 1 25.03 58.95 -4.09
N THR A 2 24.05 59.61 -4.70
CA THR A 2 22.64 59.14 -4.77
C THR A 2 22.44 57.86 -5.63
N VAL A 3 23.17 57.70 -6.74
CA VAL A 3 23.07 56.55 -7.63
C VAL A 3 23.62 55.25 -6.97
N ILE A 4 24.70 55.38 -6.21
CA ILE A 4 25.31 54.24 -5.49
C ILE A 4 24.40 53.76 -4.36
N ALA A 5 23.70 54.69 -3.67
CA ALA A 5 22.74 54.33 -2.64
C ALA A 5 21.52 53.58 -3.19
N ILE A 6 21.00 54.00 -4.34
CA ILE A 6 19.87 53.29 -5.02
C ILE A 6 20.32 51.91 -5.44
N PHE A 7 21.54 51.74 -5.98
CA PHE A 7 22.05 50.42 -6.40
C PHE A 7 22.24 49.47 -5.22
N GLN A 8 22.72 49.96 -4.08
CA GLN A 8 22.85 49.14 -2.86
C GLN A 8 21.51 48.74 -2.25
N ILE A 9 20.52 49.64 -2.30
CA ILE A 9 19.13 49.32 -1.84
C ILE A 9 18.49 48.25 -2.75
N THR A 10 18.68 48.34 -4.07
CA THR A 10 18.17 47.37 -5.02
C THR A 10 18.79 45.97 -4.83
N ILE A 11 20.11 45.88 -4.61
CA ILE A 11 20.79 44.60 -4.30
C ILE A 11 20.34 44.03 -2.96
N GLY A 12 20.10 44.89 -1.96
CA GLY A 12 19.54 44.46 -0.66
C GLY A 12 18.14 43.87 -0.78
N LEU A 13 17.29 44.53 -1.55
CA LEU A 13 15.89 44.06 -1.79
C LEU A 13 15.86 42.75 -2.59
N THR A 14 16.68 42.57 -3.62
CA THR A 14 16.78 41.31 -4.36
C THR A 14 17.23 40.14 -3.48
N LYS A 15 18.25 40.35 -2.62
CA LYS A 15 18.68 39.30 -1.67
C LYS A 15 17.61 38.94 -0.65
N ILE A 16 16.84 39.92 -0.16
CA ILE A 16 15.72 39.68 0.75
C ILE A 16 14.60 38.92 0.02
N LEU A 17 14.27 39.29 -1.22
CA LEU A 17 13.28 38.57 -2.04
C LEU A 17 13.70 37.11 -2.32
N GLU A 18 14.98 36.90 -2.67
CA GLU A 18 15.52 35.54 -2.85
C GLU A 18 15.45 34.71 -1.56
N GLN A 19 15.75 35.28 -0.41
CA GLN A 19 15.61 34.60 0.87
C GLN A 19 14.16 34.27 1.21
N ILE A 20 13.23 35.19 0.92
CA ILE A 20 11.79 34.96 1.11
C ILE A 20 11.28 33.89 0.14
N ILE A 21 11.66 33.93 -1.13
CA ILE A 21 11.30 32.92 -2.13
C ILE A 21 11.86 31.56 -1.75
N ASN A 22 13.13 31.48 -1.34
CA ASN A 22 13.75 30.25 -0.88
C ASN A 22 13.09 29.71 0.40
N LYS A 23 12.71 30.57 1.34
CA LYS A 23 11.99 30.20 2.56
C LYS A 23 10.58 29.72 2.27
N LEU A 24 9.85 30.37 1.34
CA LEU A 24 8.54 29.94 0.88
C LEU A 24 8.61 28.65 0.06
N HIS A 25 9.62 28.48 -0.77
CA HIS A 25 9.87 27.24 -1.51
C HIS A 25 10.23 26.09 -0.57
N PHE A 26 11.08 26.35 0.43
CA PHE A 26 11.43 25.41 1.49
C PHE A 26 10.21 25.05 2.36
N GLN A 27 9.36 26.02 2.72
CA GLN A 27 8.10 25.73 3.43
C GLN A 27 7.09 24.95 2.58
N ARG A 28 7.06 25.18 1.26
CA ARG A 28 6.21 24.43 0.34
C ARG A 28 6.67 22.98 0.14
N ILE A 29 8.00 22.75 0.20
CA ILE A 29 8.60 21.40 0.17
C ILE A 29 8.33 20.66 1.48
N PHE A 30 8.22 21.37 2.60
CA PHE A 30 7.96 20.83 3.94
C PHE A 30 6.50 20.98 4.40
N SER A 31 5.53 21.27 3.52
CA SER A 31 4.14 21.13 3.89
C SER A 31 3.89 19.67 4.26
N LYS A 32 3.76 19.38 5.57
CA LYS A 32 3.51 18.04 6.10
C LYS A 32 2.16 17.57 5.58
N MET A 33 2.17 16.83 4.47
CA MET A 33 1.00 16.10 4.02
C MET A 33 0.62 15.11 5.13
N ASN A 34 -0.61 15.20 5.63
CA ASN A 34 -1.15 14.33 6.66
C ASN A 34 -2.21 13.39 6.06
N LEU A 35 -2.63 12.40 6.82
CA LEU A 35 -3.69 11.49 6.38
C LEU A 35 -4.99 12.21 5.99
N LYS A 36 -5.34 13.31 6.70
CA LYS A 36 -6.53 14.12 6.41
C LYS A 36 -6.46 14.87 5.07
N ASP A 37 -5.26 15.01 4.49
CA ASP A 37 -5.02 15.68 3.21
C ASP A 37 -5.03 14.67 2.05
N CYS A 38 -5.28 13.39 2.33
CA CYS A 38 -5.34 12.32 1.33
C CYS A 38 -6.80 12.09 0.93
N HIS A 39 -7.15 12.41 -0.31
CA HIS A 39 -8.50 12.29 -0.86
C HIS A 39 -8.64 11.14 -1.86
N ASN A 40 -7.53 10.56 -2.31
CA ASN A 40 -7.49 9.47 -3.27
C ASN A 40 -6.23 8.61 -3.06
N PHE A 41 -6.16 7.51 -3.80
CA PHE A 41 -5.04 6.57 -3.73
C PHE A 41 -3.68 7.22 -4.02
N TYR A 42 -3.61 8.16 -4.97
CA TYR A 42 -2.37 8.84 -5.33
C TYR A 42 -1.83 9.71 -4.18
N ASP A 43 -2.71 10.29 -3.37
CA ASP A 43 -2.30 11.07 -2.22
C ASP A 43 -1.72 10.17 -1.13
N PHE A 44 -2.34 9.01 -0.86
CA PHE A 44 -1.77 8.00 0.05
C PHE A 44 -0.41 7.50 -0.45
N ARG A 45 -0.26 7.25 -1.76
CA ARG A 45 1.02 6.84 -2.37
C ARG A 45 2.10 7.90 -2.17
N LYS A 46 1.78 9.19 -2.39
CA LYS A 46 2.70 10.32 -2.13
C LYS A 46 3.08 10.41 -0.66
N LEU A 47 2.12 10.21 0.25
CA LEU A 47 2.37 10.21 1.69
C LEU A 47 3.26 9.04 2.09
N ALA A 48 2.99 7.84 1.59
CA ALA A 48 3.81 6.65 1.82
C ALA A 48 5.25 6.86 1.33
N LYS A 49 5.44 7.43 0.13
CA LYS A 49 6.77 7.74 -0.42
C LYS A 49 7.57 8.70 0.48
N LYS A 50 6.89 9.62 1.18
CA LYS A 50 7.55 10.56 2.11
C LYS A 50 7.88 9.93 3.46
N LYS A 51 7.12 8.90 3.88
CA LYS A 51 7.24 8.32 5.22
C LYS A 51 8.04 7.02 5.27
N LEU A 52 8.04 6.26 4.19
CA LEU A 52 8.73 4.99 4.15
C LEU A 52 10.18 5.16 3.68
N PRO A 53 11.12 4.38 4.21
CA PRO A 53 12.45 4.28 3.64
C PRO A 53 12.41 3.87 2.17
N SER A 54 13.33 4.42 1.38
CA SER A 54 13.35 4.21 -0.07
C SER A 54 13.28 2.72 -0.50
N PRO A 55 14.05 1.79 0.08
CA PRO A 55 13.95 0.38 -0.28
C PRO A 55 12.56 -0.21 0.01
N ILE A 56 11.97 0.14 1.15
CA ILE A 56 10.63 -0.35 1.56
C ILE A 56 9.55 0.20 0.65
N PHE A 57 9.61 1.50 0.33
CA PHE A 57 8.67 2.11 -0.59
C PHE A 57 8.75 1.48 -1.98
N HIS A 58 9.96 1.30 -2.53
CA HIS A 58 10.13 0.74 -3.86
C HIS A 58 9.76 -0.75 -3.93
N TYR A 59 9.90 -1.49 -2.84
CA TYR A 59 9.43 -2.87 -2.77
C TYR A 59 7.90 -2.95 -2.93
N ILE A 60 7.12 -2.14 -2.22
CA ILE A 60 5.65 -2.17 -2.31
C ILE A 60 5.12 -1.48 -3.58
N ASP A 61 5.82 -0.45 -4.08
CA ASP A 61 5.41 0.39 -5.20
C ASP A 61 5.91 -0.13 -6.56
N GLY A 62 6.91 -1.00 -6.57
CA GLY A 62 7.57 -1.49 -7.77
C GLY A 62 6.98 -2.79 -8.30
N ALA A 63 7.30 -3.06 -9.56
CA ALA A 63 6.99 -4.31 -10.25
C ALA A 63 8.22 -4.85 -11.00
N ALA A 64 8.04 -5.84 -11.87
CA ALA A 64 9.13 -6.45 -12.62
C ALA A 64 9.39 -5.74 -13.96
N ASP A 65 10.63 -5.81 -14.43
CA ASP A 65 11.11 -5.30 -15.72
C ASP A 65 10.69 -3.84 -15.96
N ASP A 66 10.14 -3.52 -17.12
CA ASP A 66 9.66 -2.17 -17.51
C ASP A 66 8.31 -1.79 -16.88
N GLU A 67 7.76 -2.62 -15.99
CA GLU A 67 6.51 -2.38 -15.25
C GLU A 67 5.29 -2.15 -16.15
N ILE A 68 5.27 -2.67 -17.37
CA ILE A 68 4.17 -2.47 -18.33
C ILE A 68 2.86 -3.03 -17.81
N THR A 69 2.86 -4.25 -17.25
CA THR A 69 1.65 -4.85 -16.66
C THR A 69 1.16 -4.08 -15.43
N TYR A 70 2.09 -3.60 -14.62
CA TYR A 70 1.75 -2.74 -13.48
C TYR A 70 1.04 -1.44 -13.92
N GLN A 71 1.56 -0.78 -14.95
CA GLN A 71 0.93 0.42 -15.51
C GLN A 71 -0.43 0.09 -16.12
N ARG A 72 -0.54 -1.02 -16.85
CA ARG A 72 -1.80 -1.48 -17.45
C ARG A 72 -2.87 -1.79 -16.42
N ASN A 73 -2.53 -2.29 -15.25
CA ASN A 73 -3.48 -2.54 -14.16
C ASN A 73 -4.26 -1.27 -13.73
N THR A 74 -3.75 -0.09 -14.04
CA THR A 74 -4.45 1.18 -13.81
C THR A 74 -5.05 1.72 -15.10
N SER A 75 -4.27 1.81 -16.18
CA SER A 75 -4.71 2.43 -17.44
C SER A 75 -5.83 1.66 -18.15
N ALA A 76 -5.95 0.35 -17.93
CA ALA A 76 -7.03 -0.44 -18.52
C ALA A 76 -8.44 0.01 -18.08
N PHE A 77 -8.55 0.69 -16.94
CA PHE A 77 -9.84 1.25 -16.50
C PHE A 77 -10.23 2.50 -17.30
N ASP A 78 -9.27 3.19 -17.93
CA ASP A 78 -9.53 4.35 -18.77
C ASP A 78 -10.23 3.97 -20.09
N ASP A 79 -10.16 2.68 -20.46
CA ASP A 79 -10.78 2.12 -21.67
C ASP A 79 -12.26 1.69 -21.42
N VAL A 80 -12.79 1.88 -20.20
CA VAL A 80 -14.12 1.41 -19.80
C VAL A 80 -14.99 2.56 -19.33
N ASP A 81 -16.05 2.82 -20.06
CA ASP A 81 -17.07 3.81 -19.69
C ASP A 81 -18.21 3.17 -18.89
N LEU A 82 -18.63 3.85 -17.82
CA LEU A 82 -19.85 3.51 -17.11
C LEU A 82 -21.00 4.34 -17.68
N VAL A 83 -21.96 3.68 -18.35
CA VAL A 83 -23.14 4.33 -18.91
C VAL A 83 -24.27 4.32 -17.88
N PRO A 84 -24.57 5.45 -17.21
CA PRO A 84 -25.62 5.47 -16.19
C PRO A 84 -27.02 5.43 -16.82
N ASN A 85 -27.92 4.69 -16.17
CA ASN A 85 -29.35 4.75 -16.47
C ASN A 85 -29.97 5.88 -15.65
N VAL A 86 -30.41 6.97 -16.32
CA VAL A 86 -31.05 8.11 -15.65
C VAL A 86 -32.55 7.83 -15.38
N LEU A 87 -33.15 8.60 -14.48
CA LEU A 87 -34.57 8.57 -14.13
C LEU A 87 -35.09 7.20 -13.65
N ARG A 88 -34.25 6.41 -12.99
CA ARG A 88 -34.58 5.07 -12.49
C ARG A 88 -35.22 5.09 -11.10
N GLY A 89 -35.26 6.23 -10.41
CA GLY A 89 -35.81 6.35 -9.05
C GLY A 89 -35.13 5.44 -8.03
N VAL A 90 -33.80 5.26 -8.13
CA VAL A 90 -33.03 4.43 -7.19
C VAL A 90 -32.85 5.21 -5.90
N GLU A 91 -33.53 4.80 -4.85
CA GLU A 91 -33.41 5.38 -3.50
C GLU A 91 -32.39 4.62 -2.65
N ASP A 92 -32.44 3.29 -2.74
CA ASP A 92 -31.53 2.38 -2.00
C ASP A 92 -30.53 1.72 -2.94
N VAL A 93 -29.25 1.77 -2.56
CA VAL A 93 -28.15 1.16 -3.31
C VAL A 93 -27.65 -0.07 -2.56
N ASP A 94 -27.89 -1.26 -3.12
CA ASP A 94 -27.32 -2.52 -2.63
C ASP A 94 -26.07 -2.89 -3.44
N LEU A 95 -24.88 -2.84 -2.79
CA LEU A 95 -23.60 -3.25 -3.36
C LEU A 95 -23.21 -4.67 -2.93
N SER A 96 -24.07 -5.37 -2.20
CA SER A 96 -23.73 -6.69 -1.67
C SER A 96 -23.55 -7.72 -2.78
N THR A 97 -22.67 -8.67 -2.53
CA THR A 97 -22.42 -9.82 -3.42
C THR A 97 -22.13 -11.07 -2.62
N THR A 98 -22.10 -12.20 -3.29
CA THR A 98 -21.74 -13.49 -2.68
C THR A 98 -20.51 -14.06 -3.40
N ILE A 99 -19.44 -14.32 -2.66
CA ILE A 99 -18.21 -14.95 -3.17
C ILE A 99 -17.91 -16.17 -2.31
N PHE A 100 -17.67 -17.33 -2.93
CA PHE A 100 -17.42 -18.61 -2.24
C PHE A 100 -18.50 -18.95 -1.18
N GLY A 101 -19.77 -18.63 -1.47
CA GLY A 101 -20.89 -18.85 -0.54
C GLY A 101 -20.93 -17.89 0.65
N LYS A 102 -20.08 -16.86 0.68
CA LYS A 102 -20.04 -15.84 1.74
C LYS A 102 -20.59 -14.53 1.23
N LYS A 103 -21.55 -13.96 1.96
CA LYS A 103 -22.10 -12.63 1.65
C LYS A 103 -21.12 -11.55 2.07
N LEU A 104 -20.88 -10.61 1.17
CA LEU A 104 -20.09 -9.38 1.38
C LEU A 104 -20.99 -8.18 1.13
N ASP A 105 -20.82 -7.09 1.89
CA ASP A 105 -21.59 -5.86 1.69
C ASP A 105 -21.03 -5.00 0.55
N LEU A 106 -19.81 -5.31 0.09
CA LEU A 106 -19.15 -4.63 -1.02
C LEU A 106 -18.66 -5.64 -2.07
N PRO A 107 -18.72 -5.31 -3.38
CA PRO A 107 -18.37 -6.23 -4.46
C PRO A 107 -16.84 -6.33 -4.68
N PHE A 108 -16.06 -6.24 -3.62
CA PHE A 108 -14.61 -6.43 -3.64
C PHE A 108 -14.13 -6.99 -2.29
N TYR A 109 -12.91 -7.51 -2.27
CA TYR A 109 -12.24 -7.97 -1.06
C TYR A 109 -10.81 -7.44 -1.00
N LEU A 110 -10.21 -7.50 0.18
CA LEU A 110 -8.83 -7.05 0.41
C LEU A 110 -7.88 -8.19 0.07
N ALA A 111 -7.07 -7.99 -0.97
CA ALA A 111 -6.13 -8.99 -1.46
C ALA A 111 -5.05 -9.35 -0.43
N PRO A 112 -4.53 -10.60 -0.44
CA PRO A 112 -3.44 -10.99 0.43
C PRO A 112 -2.14 -10.29 0.02
N THR A 113 -1.62 -9.46 0.91
CA THR A 113 -0.33 -8.79 0.76
C THR A 113 0.62 -9.21 1.87
N ALA A 114 1.88 -9.47 1.50
CA ALA A 114 2.90 -9.91 2.44
C ALA A 114 3.47 -8.77 3.28
N LEU A 115 4.02 -9.10 4.46
CA LEU A 115 4.90 -8.23 5.24
C LEU A 115 4.31 -6.87 5.60
N GLN A 116 3.02 -6.78 5.91
CA GLN A 116 2.34 -5.49 6.07
C GLN A 116 2.90 -4.64 7.22
N ARG A 117 3.46 -5.25 8.29
CA ARG A 117 4.12 -4.49 9.37
C ARG A 117 5.47 -3.88 8.96
N LEU A 118 5.98 -4.21 7.79
CA LEU A 118 7.12 -3.52 7.19
C LEU A 118 6.72 -2.10 6.75
N PHE A 119 5.46 -1.87 6.44
CA PHE A 119 4.93 -0.60 5.93
C PHE A 119 4.21 0.23 7.00
N HIS A 120 3.56 -0.45 7.95
CA HIS A 120 2.82 0.19 9.03
C HIS A 120 2.83 -0.69 10.27
N TYR A 121 2.99 -0.10 11.46
CA TYR A 121 3.13 -0.84 12.72
C TYR A 121 1.95 -1.78 13.02
N ASP A 122 0.73 -1.41 12.65
CA ASP A 122 -0.46 -2.24 12.81
C ASP A 122 -0.59 -3.33 11.73
N GLY A 123 -0.03 -3.11 10.53
CA GLY A 123 -0.02 -4.08 9.43
C GLY A 123 -1.38 -4.72 9.18
N GLU A 124 -1.41 -6.04 9.16
CA GLU A 124 -2.61 -6.85 8.91
C GLU A 124 -3.74 -6.61 9.91
N ARG A 125 -3.44 -6.14 11.14
CA ARG A 125 -4.45 -5.79 12.14
C ARG A 125 -5.32 -4.62 11.67
N ALA A 126 -4.71 -3.59 11.08
CA ALA A 126 -5.43 -2.44 10.55
C ALA A 126 -6.31 -2.83 9.36
N VAL A 127 -5.77 -3.66 8.47
CA VAL A 127 -6.51 -4.15 7.29
C VAL A 127 -7.67 -5.05 7.72
N GLY A 128 -7.46 -5.95 8.67
CA GLY A 128 -8.53 -6.78 9.24
C GLY A 128 -9.65 -5.94 9.86
N LYS A 129 -9.31 -4.92 10.67
CA LYS A 129 -10.32 -4.00 11.22
C LYS A 129 -11.11 -3.27 10.13
N ALA A 130 -10.45 -2.89 9.03
CA ALA A 130 -11.12 -2.28 7.88
C ALA A 130 -12.08 -3.27 7.20
N ALA A 131 -11.63 -4.52 6.95
CA ALA A 131 -12.47 -5.58 6.43
C ALA A 131 -13.73 -5.80 7.28
N LYS A 132 -13.55 -5.88 8.60
CA LYS A 132 -14.66 -6.00 9.55
C LYS A 132 -15.63 -4.82 9.48
N LYS A 133 -15.09 -3.59 9.42
CA LYS A 133 -15.91 -2.36 9.36
C LYS A 133 -16.83 -2.33 8.14
N PHE A 134 -16.37 -2.83 7.00
CA PHE A 134 -17.09 -2.82 5.73
C PHE A 134 -17.69 -4.17 5.35
N ASN A 135 -17.70 -5.13 6.27
CA ASN A 135 -18.18 -6.51 6.07
C ASN A 135 -17.73 -7.10 4.73
N THR A 136 -16.43 -7.01 4.47
CA THR A 136 -15.82 -7.61 3.27
C THR A 136 -14.80 -8.68 3.64
N MET A 137 -14.39 -9.51 2.66
CA MET A 137 -13.42 -10.58 2.90
C MET A 137 -12.00 -10.02 3.01
N PHE A 138 -11.22 -10.56 3.94
CA PHE A 138 -9.80 -10.27 4.07
C PHE A 138 -8.95 -11.46 3.64
N GLY A 139 -8.10 -11.26 2.61
CA GLY A 139 -7.07 -12.18 2.20
C GLY A 139 -5.81 -12.01 3.06
N VAL A 140 -5.44 -13.06 3.79
CA VAL A 140 -4.22 -13.09 4.62
C VAL A 140 -3.15 -13.90 3.92
N SER A 141 -1.98 -13.30 3.73
CA SER A 141 -0.84 -13.96 3.09
C SER A 141 -0.19 -15.00 4.01
N ALA A 142 0.35 -16.08 3.45
CA ALA A 142 1.25 -16.98 4.17
C ALA A 142 2.51 -16.26 4.70
N LEU A 143 2.87 -15.12 4.09
CA LEU A 143 3.98 -14.25 4.52
C LEU A 143 3.48 -13.06 5.36
N ALA A 144 2.31 -13.17 5.99
CA ALA A 144 1.81 -12.15 6.90
C ALA A 144 2.71 -12.01 8.13
N THR A 145 2.75 -10.81 8.68
CA THR A 145 3.52 -10.48 9.89
C THR A 145 2.70 -10.59 11.16
N VAL A 146 1.43 -10.92 11.03
CA VAL A 146 0.49 -11.21 12.12
C VAL A 146 -0.06 -12.63 11.92
N SER A 147 -0.16 -13.41 12.99
CA SER A 147 -0.60 -14.79 12.88
C SER A 147 -2.07 -14.94 12.48
N VAL A 148 -2.41 -16.07 11.87
CA VAL A 148 -3.80 -16.36 11.45
C VAL A 148 -4.74 -16.43 12.67
N GLU A 149 -4.25 -16.88 13.82
CA GLU A 149 -5.00 -16.94 15.06
C GLU A 149 -5.33 -15.53 15.58
N GLU A 150 -4.33 -14.63 15.56
CA GLU A 150 -4.54 -13.25 15.98
C GLU A 150 -5.51 -12.52 15.06
N ILE A 151 -5.37 -12.66 13.74
CA ILE A 151 -6.33 -12.09 12.80
C ILE A 151 -7.74 -12.62 13.07
N SER A 152 -7.89 -13.92 13.30
CA SER A 152 -9.20 -14.52 13.58
C SER A 152 -9.81 -14.03 14.90
N SER A 153 -9.00 -13.61 15.87
CA SER A 153 -9.49 -12.99 17.11
C SER A 153 -9.99 -11.57 16.92
N ILE A 154 -9.48 -10.86 15.89
CA ILE A 154 -9.83 -9.47 15.60
C ILE A 154 -11.09 -9.36 14.73
N ILE A 155 -11.25 -10.28 13.75
CA ILE A 155 -12.30 -10.22 12.74
C ILE A 155 -13.14 -11.50 12.68
N ASP A 156 -14.41 -11.30 12.49
CA ASP A 156 -15.45 -12.33 12.30
C ASP A 156 -16.03 -12.36 10.88
N THR A 157 -15.59 -11.45 10.02
CA THR A 157 -15.92 -11.42 8.59
C THR A 157 -15.22 -12.53 7.81
N PRO A 158 -15.65 -12.84 6.58
CA PRO A 158 -15.04 -13.87 5.74
C PRO A 158 -13.54 -13.67 5.58
N LYS A 159 -12.79 -14.76 5.67
CA LYS A 159 -11.32 -14.80 5.62
C LYS A 159 -10.83 -15.77 4.57
N MET A 160 -9.86 -15.34 3.77
CA MET A 160 -9.13 -16.16 2.81
C MET A 160 -7.69 -16.31 3.29
N PHE A 161 -7.16 -17.52 3.28
CA PHE A 161 -5.75 -17.79 3.53
C PHE A 161 -5.03 -18.02 2.20
N GLN A 162 -4.08 -17.14 1.85
CA GLN A 162 -3.22 -17.35 0.69
C GLN A 162 -2.02 -18.20 1.10
N PHE A 163 -1.73 -19.21 0.32
CA PHE A 163 -0.81 -20.28 0.65
C PHE A 163 0.16 -20.54 -0.51
N TYR A 164 1.44 -20.78 -0.17
CA TYR A 164 2.44 -21.34 -1.07
C TYR A 164 2.72 -22.78 -0.70
N PHE A 165 2.89 -23.63 -1.70
CA PHE A 165 3.21 -25.02 -1.48
C PHE A 165 4.72 -25.20 -1.23
N HIS A 166 5.08 -25.64 -0.04
CA HIS A 166 6.46 -25.88 0.36
C HIS A 166 6.90 -27.32 0.08
N LYS A 167 8.22 -27.54 -0.02
CA LYS A 167 8.80 -28.89 -0.11
C LYS A 167 8.56 -29.69 1.17
N ASP A 168 8.59 -29.03 2.31
CA ASP A 168 8.27 -29.63 3.61
C ASP A 168 6.75 -29.82 3.73
N ARG A 169 6.33 -31.09 3.71
CA ARG A 169 4.92 -31.47 3.83
C ARG A 169 4.35 -31.16 5.21
N GLY A 170 5.14 -31.39 6.27
CA GLY A 170 4.71 -31.11 7.63
C GLY A 170 4.42 -29.62 7.85
N LEU A 171 5.20 -28.75 7.23
CA LEU A 171 4.94 -27.31 7.25
C LEU A 171 3.62 -26.98 6.53
N ASN A 172 3.36 -27.60 5.37
CA ASN A 172 2.11 -27.40 4.64
C ASN A 172 0.90 -27.80 5.50
N ASP A 173 0.94 -29.00 6.08
CA ASP A 173 -0.13 -29.53 6.93
C ASP A 173 -0.36 -28.62 8.14
N SER A 174 0.71 -28.20 8.80
CA SER A 174 0.63 -27.28 9.94
C SER A 174 -0.02 -25.94 9.57
N CYS A 175 0.38 -25.33 8.45
CA CYS A 175 -0.23 -24.06 7.99
C CYS A 175 -1.74 -24.21 7.69
N LEU A 176 -2.12 -25.31 7.03
CA LEU A 176 -3.51 -25.55 6.68
C LEU A 176 -4.37 -25.84 7.90
N GLU A 177 -3.88 -26.67 8.83
CA GLU A 177 -4.62 -26.97 10.07
C GLU A 177 -4.80 -25.72 10.95
N ARG A 178 -3.78 -24.87 11.04
CA ARG A 178 -3.86 -23.59 11.77
C ARG A 178 -4.89 -22.65 11.12
N ALA A 179 -4.87 -22.50 9.80
CA ALA A 179 -5.86 -21.66 9.09
C ALA A 179 -7.28 -22.21 9.27
N LYS A 180 -7.47 -23.54 9.23
CA LYS A 180 -8.74 -24.21 9.47
C LYS A 180 -9.21 -24.02 10.92
N ALA A 181 -8.33 -24.23 11.92
CA ALA A 181 -8.65 -24.00 13.33
C ALA A 181 -9.01 -22.52 13.61
N ALA A 182 -8.36 -21.59 12.91
CA ALA A 182 -8.66 -20.16 12.94
C ALA A 182 -9.89 -19.77 12.11
N LYS A 183 -10.65 -20.75 11.59
CA LYS A 183 -11.91 -20.56 10.85
C LYS A 183 -11.74 -19.65 9.63
N PHE A 184 -10.70 -19.89 8.83
CA PHE A 184 -10.61 -19.30 7.50
C PHE A 184 -11.59 -20.04 6.56
N ASP A 185 -12.28 -19.28 5.73
CA ASP A 185 -13.37 -19.77 4.90
C ASP A 185 -12.91 -20.28 3.54
N VAL A 186 -11.80 -19.71 3.03
CA VAL A 186 -11.29 -19.95 1.69
C VAL A 186 -9.76 -20.08 1.74
N MET A 187 -9.23 -20.95 0.87
CA MET A 187 -7.80 -21.03 0.60
C MET A 187 -7.50 -20.61 -0.84
N ALA A 188 -6.51 -19.72 -1.02
CA ALA A 188 -5.98 -19.35 -2.32
C ALA A 188 -4.57 -19.94 -2.48
N LEU A 189 -4.42 -20.93 -3.36
CA LEU A 189 -3.13 -21.51 -3.67
C LEU A 189 -2.41 -20.70 -4.75
N THR A 190 -1.22 -20.18 -4.43
CA THR A 190 -0.36 -19.48 -5.39
C THR A 190 0.51 -20.50 -6.13
N VAL A 191 0.44 -20.50 -7.46
CA VAL A 191 1.07 -21.53 -8.32
C VAL A 191 2.04 -20.97 -9.38
N ASP A 192 2.27 -19.67 -9.41
CA ASP A 192 3.04 -18.95 -10.42
C ASP A 192 4.45 -18.51 -9.96
N THR A 193 4.93 -19.01 -8.84
CA THR A 193 6.20 -18.58 -8.22
C THR A 193 7.39 -19.52 -8.52
N ILE A 194 7.42 -20.13 -9.68
CA ILE A 194 8.55 -20.99 -10.11
C ILE A 194 9.83 -20.17 -10.24
N THR A 195 9.72 -18.94 -10.76
CA THR A 195 10.81 -17.98 -10.85
C THR A 195 10.41 -16.65 -10.25
N GLY A 196 11.36 -15.96 -9.60
CA GLY A 196 11.14 -14.57 -9.14
C GLY A 196 11.12 -13.60 -10.31
N GLY A 197 10.26 -12.58 -10.26
CA GLY A 197 10.29 -11.49 -11.21
C GLY A 197 11.59 -10.67 -11.09
N ASN A 198 12.06 -10.12 -12.21
CA ASN A 198 13.22 -9.22 -12.23
C ASN A 198 12.82 -7.84 -11.69
N ARG A 199 12.84 -7.68 -10.38
CA ARG A 199 12.43 -6.47 -9.68
C ARG A 199 13.59 -5.48 -9.57
N GLU A 200 13.87 -4.78 -10.67
CA GLU A 200 15.02 -3.87 -10.78
C GLU A 200 15.05 -2.77 -9.73
N ARG A 201 13.90 -2.27 -9.29
CA ARG A 201 13.84 -1.25 -8.23
C ARG A 201 14.36 -1.80 -6.91
N ASP A 202 14.08 -3.04 -6.59
CA ASP A 202 14.56 -3.69 -5.36
C ASP A 202 16.08 -3.84 -5.42
N LEU A 203 16.62 -4.25 -6.58
CA LEU A 203 18.06 -4.35 -6.80
C LEU A 203 18.75 -2.98 -6.67
N ARG A 204 18.21 -1.94 -7.30
CA ARG A 204 18.78 -0.58 -7.29
C ARG A 204 18.70 0.07 -5.90
N THR A 205 17.72 -0.26 -5.09
CA THR A 205 17.53 0.30 -3.76
C THR A 205 18.11 -0.57 -2.64
N GLY A 206 18.63 -1.75 -2.98
CA GLY A 206 19.23 -2.67 -2.01
C GLY A 206 18.23 -3.35 -1.09
N PHE A 207 16.98 -3.49 -1.51
CA PHE A 207 15.99 -4.24 -0.75
C PHE A 207 16.34 -5.73 -0.73
N THR A 208 16.29 -6.33 0.46
CA THR A 208 16.45 -7.78 0.64
C THR A 208 15.33 -8.31 1.53
N SER A 209 14.93 -9.56 1.33
CA SER A 209 14.00 -10.25 2.22
C SER A 209 14.70 -11.49 2.81
N PRO A 210 14.98 -11.54 4.13
CA PRO A 210 14.72 -10.49 5.13
C PRO A 210 15.57 -9.23 4.91
N PRO A 211 15.07 -8.05 5.36
CA PRO A 211 15.80 -6.78 5.19
C PRO A 211 17.14 -6.82 5.93
N LYS A 212 18.24 -6.53 5.23
CA LYS A 212 19.55 -6.36 5.86
C LYS A 212 19.65 -4.94 6.40
N LEU A 213 19.70 -4.82 7.73
CA LEU A 213 19.93 -3.53 8.39
C LEU A 213 21.43 -3.21 8.33
N THR A 214 21.78 -2.23 7.49
CA THR A 214 23.11 -1.63 7.46
C THR A 214 23.07 -0.24 8.12
N LEU A 215 24.22 0.29 8.51
CA LEU A 215 24.28 1.66 9.05
C LEU A 215 23.68 2.68 8.07
N SER A 216 23.87 2.51 6.75
CA SER A 216 23.26 3.35 5.73
C SER A 216 21.73 3.21 5.67
N SER A 217 21.18 2.03 5.93
CA SER A 217 19.72 1.86 6.02
C SER A 217 19.14 2.50 7.27
N LEU A 218 19.87 2.51 8.40
CA LEU A 218 19.46 3.22 9.61
C LEU A 218 19.34 4.74 9.38
N PHE A 219 20.26 5.34 8.63
CA PHE A 219 20.16 6.75 8.25
C PHE A 219 19.02 7.06 7.28
N SER A 220 18.53 6.10 6.51
CA SER A 220 17.34 6.27 5.67
C SER A 220 16.02 6.13 6.45
N PHE A 221 16.07 5.64 7.71
CA PHE A 221 14.94 5.57 8.63
C PHE A 221 14.80 6.80 9.54
N ALA A 222 15.82 7.66 9.60
CA ALA A 222 15.83 8.89 10.38
C ALA A 222 15.36 10.10 9.55
#